data_89eba45726f335ff14e0e94696c35c4f
#
_entry.id   89eba45726f335ff14e0e94696c35c4f
#
_cell.length_a   1.000
_cell.length_b   1.000
_cell.length_c   1.000
_cell.angle_alpha   90.00
_cell.angle_beta   90.00
_cell.angle_gamma   90.00
#
_symmetry.space_group_name_H-M   'P 1'
#
loop_
_entity.id
_entity.type
_entity.pdbx_description
1 polymer ?
#
loop_
_entity_poly.entity_id
_entity_poly.type
_entity_poly.pdbx_seq_one_letter_code
_entity_poly.pdbx_strand_id
1 'polypeptide(L)' 'MTDQKKLIDGLVEDLLRVIHEYDDSLYMATVIGCVEFVKQQLIDEANEDDHD' A
#
# COMPACT_ATOMS: atom_id res chain seq x y z
N MET A 1 -4.46 17.41 -17.32
CA MET A 1 -4.20 15.97 -17.26
C MET A 1 -3.47 15.61 -15.97
N THR A 2 -3.87 14.54 -15.34
CA THR A 2 -3.28 14.15 -14.06
C THR A 2 -1.90 13.54 -14.30
N ASP A 3 -0.91 14.01 -13.52
CA ASP A 3 0.45 13.48 -13.61
C ASP A 3 0.55 12.21 -12.77
N GLN A 4 0.54 11.07 -13.43
CA GLN A 4 0.58 9.78 -12.76
C GLN A 4 1.83 9.61 -11.89
N LYS A 5 2.97 10.12 -12.37
CA LYS A 5 4.21 10.01 -11.59
C LYS A 5 4.09 10.71 -10.26
N LYS A 6 3.51 11.91 -10.25
CA LYS A 6 3.34 12.65 -9.00
C LYS A 6 2.38 11.94 -8.05
N LEU A 7 1.32 11.36 -8.59
CA LEU A 7 0.38 10.61 -7.77
C LEU A 7 1.02 9.36 -7.18
N ILE A 8 1.80 8.66 -7.98
CA ILE A 8 2.51 7.46 -7.52
C ILE A 8 3.49 7.82 -6.41
N ASP A 9 4.29 8.86 -6.64
CA ASP A 9 5.27 9.30 -5.65
C ASP A 9 4.57 9.73 -4.35
N GLY A 10 3.47 10.44 -4.47
CA GLY A 10 2.72 10.88 -3.31
C GLY A 10 2.15 9.71 -2.52
N LEU A 11 1.58 8.73 -3.21
CA LEU A 11 1.03 7.56 -2.54
C LEU A 11 2.13 6.77 -1.83
N VAL A 12 3.26 6.56 -2.50
CA VAL A 12 4.37 5.83 -1.90
C VAL A 12 4.87 6.56 -0.65
N GLU A 13 5.03 7.88 -0.73
CA GLU A 13 5.49 8.66 0.41
C GLU A 13 4.50 8.58 1.59
N ASP A 14 3.21 8.66 1.30
CA ASP A 14 2.20 8.58 2.34
C ASP A 14 2.21 7.22 3.01
N LEU A 15 2.36 6.16 2.23
CA LEU A 15 2.42 4.80 2.77
C LEU A 15 3.67 4.62 3.64
N LEU A 16 4.81 5.12 3.18
CA LEU A 16 6.03 5.04 3.96
C LEU A 16 5.90 5.80 5.27
N ARG A 17 5.25 6.97 5.24
CA ARG A 17 5.06 7.74 6.47
C ARG A 17 4.24 6.96 7.48
N VAL A 18 3.15 6.34 7.04
CA VAL A 18 2.32 5.53 7.94
C VAL A 18 3.10 4.35 8.48
N ILE A 19 3.85 3.68 7.62
CA ILE A 19 4.67 2.54 8.04
C ILE A 19 5.69 2.96 9.09
N HIS A 20 6.34 4.10 8.88
CA HIS A 20 7.36 4.59 9.81
C HIS A 20 6.78 4.94 11.18
N GLU A 21 5.49 5.24 11.24
CA GLU A 21 4.84 5.48 12.53
C GLU A 21 4.79 4.22 13.39
N TYR A 22 4.92 3.05 12.76
CA TYR A 22 4.88 1.77 13.45
C TYR A 22 6.25 1.13 13.65
N ASP A 23 7.32 1.80 13.20
CA ASP A 23 8.68 1.24 13.23
C ASP A 23 9.10 0.79 14.62
N ASP A 24 8.72 1.55 15.65
CA ASP A 24 9.13 1.23 17.01
C ASP A 24 8.36 0.05 17.59
N SER A 25 7.25 -0.31 16.98
CA SER A 25 6.35 -1.32 17.53
C SER A 25 6.36 -2.63 16.76
N LEU A 26 6.77 -2.60 15.51
CA LEU A 26 6.73 -3.78 14.64
C LEU A 26 8.08 -4.04 14.00
N TYR A 27 8.44 -5.31 13.89
CA TYR A 27 9.61 -5.69 13.13
C TYR A 27 9.39 -5.44 11.65
N MET A 28 10.46 -5.11 10.95
CA MET A 28 10.37 -4.81 9.52
C MET A 28 9.79 -5.99 8.72
N ALA A 29 10.19 -7.22 9.07
CA ALA A 29 9.65 -8.39 8.38
C ALA A 29 8.13 -8.47 8.54
N THR A 30 7.62 -8.13 9.71
CA THR A 30 6.17 -8.11 9.95
C THR A 30 5.50 -7.04 9.12
N VAL A 31 6.13 -5.86 9.03
CA VAL A 31 5.58 -4.77 8.21
C VAL A 31 5.50 -5.19 6.74
N ILE A 32 6.54 -5.83 6.24
CA ILE A 32 6.53 -6.30 4.85
C ILE A 32 5.41 -7.30 4.63
N GLY A 33 5.19 -8.21 5.59
CA GLY A 33 4.09 -9.15 5.51
C GLY A 33 2.72 -8.45 5.48
N CYS A 34 2.56 -7.40 6.28
CA CYS A 34 1.33 -6.63 6.27
C CYS A 34 1.09 -5.95 4.93
N VAL A 35 2.14 -5.40 4.34
CA VAL A 35 2.03 -4.75 3.04
C VAL A 35 1.63 -5.77 1.96
N GLU A 36 2.19 -6.96 2.03
CA GLU A 36 1.81 -8.03 1.09
C GLU A 36 0.34 -8.41 1.25
N PHE A 37 -0.15 -8.42 2.48
CA PHE A 37 -1.56 -8.71 2.75
C PHE A 37 -2.45 -7.62 2.14
N VAL A 38 -2.07 -6.37 2.32
CA VAL A 38 -2.81 -5.24 1.73
C VAL A 38 -2.81 -5.36 0.22
N LYS A 39 -1.66 -5.69 -0.35
CA LYS A 39 -1.56 -5.87 -1.80
C LYS A 39 -2.56 -6.92 -2.27
N GLN A 40 -2.67 -8.04 -1.57
CA GLN A 40 -3.60 -9.09 -1.94
C GLN A 40 -5.06 -8.61 -1.87
N GLN A 41 -5.39 -7.84 -0.84
CA GLN A 41 -6.72 -7.29 -0.72
C GLN A 41 -7.07 -6.36 -1.87
N LEU A 42 -6.11 -5.55 -2.30
CA LEU A 42 -6.33 -4.64 -3.43
C LEU A 42 -6.55 -5.43 -4.72
N ILE A 43 -5.81 -6.50 -4.90
CA ILE A 43 -6.00 -7.36 -6.07
C ILE A 43 -7.40 -7.98 -6.04
N ASP A 44 -7.84 -8.43 -4.88
CA ASP A 44 -9.17 -9.02 -4.74
C ASP A 44 -10.26 -7.99 -5.04
N GLU A 45 -10.09 -6.76 -4.56
CA GLU A 45 -11.05 -5.69 -4.85
C GLU A 45 -11.11 -5.38 -6.34
N ALA A 46 -9.97 -5.36 -7.00
CA ALA A 46 -9.93 -5.11 -8.44
C ALA A 46 -10.64 -6.22 -9.21
N ASN A 47 -10.47 -7.45 -8.76
CA ASN A 47 -11.13 -8.59 -9.39
C ASN A 47 -12.65 -8.54 -9.19
N GLU A 48 -13.09 -8.07 -8.03
CA GLU A 48 -14.52 -7.91 -7.78
C GLU A 48 -15.12 -6.87 -8.72
N ASP A 49 -14.40 -5.78 -8.96
CA ASP A 49 -14.86 -4.73 -9.86
C ASP A 49 -15.03 -5.24 -11.28
N ASP A 50 -14.22 -6.21 -11.67
CA ASP A 50 -14.29 -6.80 -12.98
C ASP A 50 -15.42 -7.82 -13.10
N HIS A 51 -16.09 -8.07 -12.01
CA HIS A 51 -17.04 -9.18 -11.90
C HIS A 51 -18.47 -8.71 -12.16
N ASP A 52 -18.74 -8.33 -13.36
CA ASP A 52 -20.12 -7.91 -13.71
C ASP A 52 -20.90 -9.02 -14.37
#